data_171ac1218c6aec7dc2a6a75366ecce14
#
_entry.id   171ac1218c6aec7dc2a6a75366ecce14
#
_cell.length_a   1.000
_cell.length_b   1.000
_cell.length_c   1.000
_cell.angle_alpha   90.00
_cell.angle_beta   90.00
_cell.angle_gamma   90.00
#
_symmetry.space_group_name_H-M   'P 1'
#
loop_
_entity.id
_entity.type
_entity.pdbx_description
1 polymer ?
#
loop_
_entity_poly.entity_id
_entity_poly.type
_entity_poly.pdbx_seq_one_letter_code
_entity_poly.pdbx_strand_id
1 'polypeptide(L)'
;MDDGLVLVWDIDQTLSGQYFDPNVFTKNPAINPYDYVLLNPKALQVIQLANDAKMTGRVAIQGILTNNGDENFIRLIITAIENKLGQKPLFDFVMTRNHPSRESTDQQPKRLQDIQTMLNEIGAPTTNLANRVYFFDDMVHVLKSELPADHYIQILPPFPGKDLYENPDLKGESDETNWQSILTALRQLPSQPSKGGRRIRRPAKKSRRRHKKRTRYSRSTRDGSI
;
A
#
# COMPACT_ATOMS: atom_id res chain seq x y z
N MET A 1 -21.72 -3.38 -2.48
CA MET A 1 -20.67 -3.53 -1.47
C MET A 1 -19.80 -2.29 -1.57
N ASP A 2 -19.53 -1.66 -0.46
CA ASP A 2 -18.66 -0.48 -0.46
C ASP A 2 -17.23 -0.97 -0.68
N ASP A 3 -16.60 -0.56 -1.77
CA ASP A 3 -15.30 -1.12 -2.21
C ASP A 3 -14.11 -0.61 -1.38
N GLY A 4 -14.36 0.12 -0.30
CA GLY A 4 -13.35 0.71 0.59
C GLY A 4 -12.61 1.91 -0.03
N LEU A 5 -11.88 2.67 0.78
CA LEU A 5 -11.10 3.81 0.34
C LEU A 5 -9.82 3.38 -0.40
N VAL A 6 -9.34 4.23 -1.27
CA VAL A 6 -8.07 4.12 -1.99
C VAL A 6 -7.20 5.31 -1.59
N LEU A 7 -6.09 5.08 -0.90
CA LEU A 7 -5.15 6.11 -0.50
C LEU A 7 -3.93 6.07 -1.42
N VAL A 8 -3.60 7.20 -2.05
CA VAL A 8 -2.50 7.31 -3.00
C VAL A 8 -1.58 8.45 -2.60
N TRP A 9 -0.29 8.17 -2.54
CA TRP A 9 0.72 9.06 -2.00
C TRP A 9 1.72 9.46 -3.07
N ASP A 10 2.08 10.74 -3.12
CA ASP A 10 3.35 11.15 -3.70
C ASP A 10 4.52 10.86 -2.75
N ILE A 11 5.75 10.92 -3.25
CA ILE A 11 6.96 10.66 -2.47
C ILE A 11 7.66 11.96 -2.07
N ASP A 12 8.09 12.72 -3.09
CA ASP A 12 8.95 13.87 -2.89
C ASP A 12 8.21 15.00 -2.16
N GLN A 13 8.77 15.50 -1.09
CA GLN A 13 8.17 16.55 -0.23
C GLN A 13 6.78 16.22 0.36
N THR A 14 6.30 14.99 0.15
CA THR A 14 5.06 14.44 0.70
C THR A 14 5.35 13.39 1.76
N LEU A 15 5.91 12.25 1.37
CA LEU A 15 6.32 11.18 2.27
C LEU A 15 7.73 11.38 2.81
N SER A 16 8.62 11.92 2.00
CA SER A 16 10.02 12.15 2.36
C SER A 16 10.49 13.55 1.99
N GLY A 17 11.46 14.07 2.74
CA GLY A 17 12.17 15.29 2.38
C GLY A 17 13.00 15.11 1.11
N GLN A 18 13.25 16.20 0.41
CA GLN A 18 13.79 16.25 -0.95
C GLN A 18 15.24 15.79 -1.10
N TYR A 19 16.00 15.59 -0.02
CA TYR A 19 17.43 15.34 -0.13
C TYR A 19 17.87 14.06 0.54
N PHE A 20 18.19 13.15 -0.34
CA PHE A 20 19.04 12.03 -0.08
C PHE A 20 20.24 12.12 -1.02
N ASP A 21 21.44 12.47 -0.51
CA ASP A 21 22.66 12.35 -1.32
C ASP A 21 23.16 10.90 -1.29
N PRO A 22 22.97 10.14 -2.36
CA PRO A 22 23.45 8.74 -2.41
C PRO A 22 24.97 8.63 -2.19
N ASN A 23 25.72 9.71 -2.40
CA ASN A 23 27.17 9.72 -2.19
C ASN A 23 27.55 9.67 -0.71
N VAL A 24 26.66 10.04 0.21
CA VAL A 24 26.90 9.89 1.66
C VAL A 24 27.11 8.42 2.01
N PHE A 25 26.39 7.52 1.36
CA PHE A 25 26.44 6.07 1.64
C PHE A 25 27.60 5.37 0.95
N THR A 26 27.98 5.82 -0.25
CA THR A 26 29.14 5.27 -0.94
C THR A 26 30.46 5.58 -0.20
N LYS A 27 30.49 6.68 0.54
CA LYS A 27 31.67 7.12 1.32
C LYS A 27 31.76 6.47 2.70
N ASN A 28 30.66 5.98 3.25
CA ASN A 28 30.66 5.34 4.56
C ASN A 28 29.70 4.14 4.60
N PRO A 29 30.16 2.94 4.24
CA PRO A 29 29.33 1.74 4.18
C PRO A 29 28.80 1.24 5.57
N ALA A 30 29.28 1.82 6.66
CA ALA A 30 28.78 1.51 8.00
C ALA A 30 27.45 2.24 8.31
N ILE A 31 27.04 3.21 7.48
CA ILE A 31 25.81 3.95 7.66
C ILE A 31 24.65 3.14 7.08
N ASN A 32 23.64 2.86 7.90
CA ASN A 32 22.39 2.30 7.42
C ASN A 32 21.61 3.40 6.66
N PRO A 33 21.42 3.27 5.32
CA PRO A 33 20.77 4.32 4.52
C PRO A 33 19.35 4.65 5.00
N TYR A 34 18.65 3.69 5.58
CA TYR A 34 17.28 3.89 6.07
C TYR A 34 17.19 4.84 7.27
N ASP A 35 18.25 5.00 8.05
CA ASP A 35 18.27 5.88 9.22
C ASP A 35 18.40 7.36 8.84
N TYR A 36 18.81 7.64 7.59
CA TYR A 36 18.98 8.99 7.05
C TYR A 36 17.81 9.47 6.19
N VAL A 37 16.81 8.63 5.99
CA VAL A 37 15.60 9.05 5.29
C VAL A 37 14.74 9.87 6.21
N LEU A 38 14.57 11.16 5.88
CA LEU A 38 13.64 12.02 6.60
C LEU A 38 12.21 11.70 6.12
N LEU A 39 11.42 11.11 7.02
CA LEU A 39 10.03 10.72 6.73
C LEU A 39 9.05 11.67 7.41
N ASN A 40 7.99 12.07 6.69
CA ASN A 40 6.91 12.88 7.22
C ASN A 40 6.16 12.14 8.35
N PRO A 41 6.24 12.60 9.61
CA PRO A 41 5.67 11.88 10.74
C PRO A 41 4.13 11.82 10.70
N LYS A 42 3.47 12.83 10.12
CA LYS A 42 2.01 12.85 9.96
C LYS A 42 1.55 11.88 8.88
N ALA A 43 2.26 11.84 7.75
CA ALA A 43 2.00 10.84 6.71
C ALA A 43 2.17 9.41 7.26
N LEU A 44 3.24 9.14 8.02
CA LEU A 44 3.43 7.84 8.68
C LEU A 44 2.26 7.46 9.60
N GLN A 45 1.76 8.41 10.38
CA GLN A 45 0.59 8.19 11.24
C GLN A 45 -0.65 7.81 10.43
N VAL A 46 -0.92 8.52 9.31
CA VAL A 46 -2.06 8.22 8.44
C VAL A 46 -1.89 6.87 7.74
N ILE A 47 -0.69 6.55 7.24
CA ILE A 47 -0.37 5.24 6.63
C ILE A 47 -0.65 4.11 7.62
N GLN A 48 -0.21 4.26 8.88
CA GLN A 48 -0.47 3.25 9.91
C GLN A 48 -1.96 3.06 10.15
N LEU A 49 -2.70 4.15 10.35
CA LEU A 49 -4.16 4.10 10.54
C LEU A 49 -4.89 3.49 9.32
N ALA A 50 -4.42 3.82 8.11
CA ALA A 50 -4.98 3.25 6.89
C ALA A 50 -4.72 1.75 6.79
N ASN A 51 -3.52 1.30 7.19
CA ASN A 51 -3.21 -0.12 7.21
C ASN A 51 -4.04 -0.89 8.25
N ASP A 52 -4.26 -0.32 9.43
CA ASP A 52 -5.18 -0.90 10.42
C ASP A 52 -6.62 -0.93 9.88
N ALA A 53 -7.03 0.08 9.11
CA ALA A 53 -8.32 0.15 8.45
C ALA A 53 -8.47 -0.86 7.29
N LYS A 54 -7.37 -1.31 6.65
CA LYS A 54 -7.38 -2.43 5.68
C LYS A 54 -7.87 -3.71 6.34
N MET A 55 -7.45 -3.99 7.56
CA MET A 55 -7.87 -5.18 8.30
C MET A 55 -9.38 -5.23 8.55
N THR A 56 -10.04 -4.08 8.56
CA THR A 56 -11.50 -3.96 8.73
C THR A 56 -12.25 -3.75 7.41
N GLY A 57 -11.55 -3.71 6.27
CA GLY A 57 -12.12 -3.47 4.95
C GLY A 57 -12.53 -2.00 4.67
N ARG A 58 -12.20 -1.07 5.57
CA ARG A 58 -12.47 0.37 5.36
C ARG A 58 -11.55 1.00 4.32
N VAL A 59 -10.30 0.62 4.32
CA VAL A 59 -9.35 0.92 3.25
C VAL A 59 -9.19 -0.34 2.41
N ALA A 60 -9.32 -0.20 1.10
CA ALA A 60 -9.11 -1.31 0.17
C ALA A 60 -7.67 -1.35 -0.30
N ILE A 61 -7.11 -0.20 -0.65
CA ILE A 61 -5.84 -0.06 -1.36
C ILE A 61 -5.03 1.10 -0.76
N GLN A 62 -3.73 0.91 -0.66
CA GLN A 62 -2.75 1.98 -0.53
C GLN A 62 -1.75 1.90 -1.68
N GLY A 63 -1.47 3.01 -2.36
CA GLY A 63 -0.55 3.04 -3.49
C GLY A 63 0.33 4.29 -3.51
N ILE A 64 1.31 4.26 -4.38
CA ILE A 64 2.20 5.38 -4.66
C ILE A 64 2.01 5.80 -6.12
N LEU A 65 1.89 7.12 -6.35
CA LEU A 65 1.91 7.74 -7.66
C LEU A 65 2.86 8.94 -7.63
N THR A 66 4.06 8.77 -8.18
CA THR A 66 5.12 9.77 -8.13
C THR A 66 5.62 10.15 -9.52
N ASN A 67 6.09 11.39 -9.65
CA ASN A 67 6.81 11.88 -10.83
C ASN A 67 8.32 11.59 -10.73
N ASN A 68 8.77 10.97 -9.66
CA ASN A 68 10.14 10.52 -9.54
C ASN A 68 10.37 9.29 -10.44
N GLY A 69 11.48 9.28 -11.18
CA GLY A 69 11.89 8.18 -12.04
C GLY A 69 13.05 7.35 -11.46
N ASP A 70 13.59 7.71 -10.30
CA ASP A 70 14.65 6.95 -9.63
C ASP A 70 14.07 5.80 -8.80
N GLU A 71 14.00 4.64 -9.41
CA GLU A 71 13.45 3.44 -8.79
C GLU A 71 14.22 3.01 -7.52
N ASN A 72 15.53 3.28 -7.45
CA ASN A 72 16.33 2.93 -6.27
C ASN A 72 15.98 3.85 -5.11
N PHE A 73 15.83 5.14 -5.37
CA PHE A 73 15.37 6.11 -4.38
C PHE A 73 13.96 5.77 -3.88
N ILE A 74 13.01 5.51 -4.79
CA ILE A 74 11.64 5.13 -4.46
C ILE A 74 11.61 3.89 -3.56
N ARG A 75 12.36 2.85 -3.93
CA ARG A 75 12.48 1.60 -3.15
C ARG A 75 13.07 1.85 -1.77
N LEU A 76 14.05 2.74 -1.68
CA LEU A 76 14.67 3.13 -0.40
C LEU A 76 13.61 3.75 0.53
N ILE A 77 12.84 4.73 0.04
CA ILE A 77 11.80 5.41 0.82
C ILE A 77 10.73 4.41 1.29
N ILE A 78 10.23 3.58 0.38
CA ILE A 78 9.24 2.54 0.72
C ILE A 78 9.78 1.62 1.81
N THR A 79 11.02 1.14 1.65
CA THR A 79 11.64 0.23 2.64
C THR A 79 11.84 0.93 3.99
N ALA A 80 12.21 2.22 4.00
CA ALA A 80 12.34 2.99 5.22
C ALA A 80 11.00 3.11 5.97
N ILE A 81 9.91 3.40 5.24
CA ILE A 81 8.55 3.48 5.80
C ILE A 81 8.14 2.11 6.37
N GLU A 82 8.29 1.04 5.60
CA GLU A 82 7.96 -0.33 6.00
C GLU A 82 8.74 -0.78 7.24
N ASN A 83 10.04 -0.49 7.30
CA ASN A 83 10.86 -0.79 8.46
C ASN A 83 10.41 0.02 9.69
N LYS A 84 10.09 1.31 9.50
CA LYS A 84 9.63 2.19 10.58
C LYS A 84 8.30 1.73 11.18
N LEU A 85 7.38 1.23 10.33
CA LEU A 85 6.07 0.76 10.76
C LEU A 85 6.03 -0.74 11.09
N GLY A 86 7.10 -1.48 10.81
CA GLY A 86 7.19 -2.92 11.08
C GLY A 86 6.27 -3.78 10.23
N GLN A 87 5.88 -3.31 9.06
CA GLN A 87 4.87 -3.96 8.19
C GLN A 87 5.33 -4.00 6.73
N LYS A 88 5.13 -5.14 6.04
CA LYS A 88 5.49 -5.36 4.61
C LYS A 88 4.53 -6.36 3.95
N PRO A 89 4.04 -6.07 2.74
CA PRO A 89 4.09 -4.78 2.04
C PRO A 89 3.05 -3.80 2.60
N LEU A 90 3.35 -2.50 2.57
CA LEU A 90 2.39 -1.44 2.93
C LEU A 90 1.61 -0.95 1.71
N PHE A 91 2.27 -0.89 0.55
CA PHE A 91 1.70 -0.36 -0.68
C PHE A 91 1.36 -1.48 -1.65
N ASP A 92 0.16 -1.43 -2.21
CA ASP A 92 -0.37 -2.43 -3.14
C ASP A 92 0.09 -2.17 -4.57
N PHE A 93 0.44 -0.93 -4.91
CA PHE A 93 1.04 -0.56 -6.18
C PHE A 93 2.01 0.62 -6.06
N VAL A 94 2.89 0.76 -7.05
CA VAL A 94 3.79 1.90 -7.21
C VAL A 94 3.84 2.28 -8.68
N MET A 95 3.34 3.48 -9.02
CA MET A 95 3.45 4.06 -10.35
C MET A 95 4.49 5.17 -10.32
N THR A 96 5.55 4.99 -11.08
CA THR A 96 6.63 5.96 -11.22
C THR A 96 6.47 6.79 -12.50
N ARG A 97 7.33 7.79 -12.69
CA ARG A 97 7.42 8.53 -13.94
C ARG A 97 7.65 7.62 -15.15
N ASN A 98 8.38 6.53 -14.97
CA ASN A 98 8.80 5.64 -16.05
C ASN A 98 7.75 4.56 -16.40
N HIS A 99 6.57 4.60 -15.78
CA HIS A 99 5.53 3.62 -16.04
C HIS A 99 5.07 3.69 -17.52
N PRO A 100 4.96 2.54 -18.24
CA PRO A 100 4.68 2.52 -19.68
C PRO A 100 3.38 3.21 -20.10
N SER A 101 2.39 3.28 -19.22
CA SER A 101 1.11 3.94 -19.50
C SER A 101 1.17 5.47 -19.36
N ARG A 102 2.25 6.02 -18.83
CA ARG A 102 2.41 7.46 -18.64
C ARG A 102 3.10 8.11 -19.85
N GLU A 103 2.59 9.25 -20.26
CA GLU A 103 3.17 10.01 -21.36
C GLU A 103 4.56 10.51 -20.95
N SER A 104 5.54 10.36 -21.84
CA SER A 104 6.92 10.85 -21.63
C SER A 104 7.00 12.36 -21.88
N THR A 105 6.47 13.17 -20.97
CA THR A 105 6.59 14.62 -21.00
C THR A 105 7.34 15.13 -19.76
N ASP A 106 8.02 16.27 -19.88
CA ASP A 106 8.76 16.85 -18.75
C ASP A 106 7.86 17.26 -17.58
N GLN A 107 6.59 17.49 -17.83
CA GLN A 107 5.57 17.81 -16.84
C GLN A 107 4.44 16.78 -16.94
N GLN A 108 4.66 15.59 -16.43
CA GLN A 108 3.61 14.57 -16.38
C GLN A 108 2.57 14.94 -15.32
N PRO A 109 1.36 15.40 -15.71
CA PRO A 109 0.32 15.64 -14.74
C PRO A 109 -0.13 14.30 -14.15
N LYS A 110 -0.29 14.24 -12.83
CA LYS A 110 -0.97 13.10 -12.18
C LYS A 110 -2.46 13.23 -12.41
N ARG A 111 -3.11 12.13 -12.82
CA ARG A 111 -4.53 12.06 -13.21
C ARG A 111 -5.21 10.88 -12.52
N LEU A 112 -6.54 10.94 -12.43
CA LEU A 112 -7.34 9.81 -11.94
C LEU A 112 -7.18 8.56 -12.81
N GLN A 113 -6.95 8.75 -14.12
CA GLN A 113 -6.65 7.67 -15.06
C GLN A 113 -5.39 6.87 -14.69
N ASP A 114 -4.35 7.50 -14.14
CA ASP A 114 -3.14 6.81 -13.68
C ASP A 114 -3.50 5.82 -12.55
N ILE A 115 -4.28 6.28 -11.58
CA ILE A 115 -4.74 5.44 -10.46
C ILE A 115 -5.63 4.31 -10.98
N GLN A 116 -6.55 4.61 -11.90
CA GLN A 116 -7.43 3.61 -12.51
C GLN A 116 -6.63 2.52 -13.24
N THR A 117 -5.57 2.90 -13.94
CA THR A 117 -4.68 1.96 -14.64
C THR A 117 -4.05 0.99 -13.64
N MET A 118 -3.47 1.50 -12.56
CA MET A 118 -2.84 0.64 -11.53
C MET A 118 -3.85 -0.28 -10.85
N LEU A 119 -5.04 0.22 -10.55
CA LEU A 119 -6.10 -0.63 -9.96
C LEU A 119 -6.51 -1.76 -10.90
N ASN A 120 -6.62 -1.49 -12.20
CA ASN A 120 -6.93 -2.52 -13.20
C ASN A 120 -5.81 -3.57 -13.28
N GLU A 121 -4.53 -3.15 -13.23
CA GLU A 121 -3.38 -4.06 -13.27
C GLU A 121 -3.34 -5.03 -12.08
N ILE A 122 -3.74 -4.56 -10.90
CA ILE A 122 -3.82 -5.41 -9.69
C ILE A 122 -5.18 -6.08 -9.52
N GLY A 123 -6.10 -5.94 -10.49
CA GLY A 123 -7.44 -6.55 -10.45
C GLY A 123 -8.37 -5.97 -9.39
N ALA A 124 -8.15 -4.71 -8.98
CA ALA A 124 -8.96 -4.03 -7.97
C ALA A 124 -10.15 -3.28 -8.61
N PRO A 125 -11.27 -3.09 -7.87
CA PRO A 125 -12.45 -2.39 -8.39
C PRO A 125 -12.17 -0.91 -8.66
N THR A 126 -12.66 -0.43 -9.81
CA THR A 126 -12.57 1.00 -10.22
C THR A 126 -13.90 1.72 -10.19
N THR A 127 -14.96 1.07 -9.72
CA THR A 127 -16.31 1.65 -9.61
C THR A 127 -16.30 2.85 -8.66
N ASN A 128 -16.91 3.96 -9.09
CA ASN A 128 -17.03 5.20 -8.31
C ASN A 128 -15.69 5.70 -7.73
N LEU A 129 -14.62 5.56 -8.52
CA LEU A 129 -13.23 5.73 -8.07
C LEU A 129 -12.97 7.13 -7.49
N ALA A 130 -13.42 8.21 -8.14
CA ALA A 130 -13.18 9.58 -7.69
C ALA A 130 -13.66 9.82 -6.25
N ASN A 131 -14.79 9.22 -5.85
CA ASN A 131 -15.33 9.36 -4.49
C ASN A 131 -14.66 8.46 -3.45
N ARG A 132 -13.72 7.63 -3.86
CA ARG A 132 -13.01 6.69 -2.99
C ARG A 132 -11.54 7.02 -2.82
N VAL A 133 -10.97 7.77 -3.77
CA VAL A 133 -9.55 8.14 -3.76
C VAL A 133 -9.32 9.32 -2.83
N TYR A 134 -8.34 9.17 -1.93
CA TYR A 134 -7.67 10.26 -1.24
C TYR A 134 -6.24 10.34 -1.76
N PHE A 135 -5.86 11.50 -2.29
CA PHE A 135 -4.54 11.72 -2.88
C PHE A 135 -3.75 12.76 -2.09
N PHE A 136 -2.50 12.44 -1.80
CA PHE A 136 -1.59 13.24 -0.99
C PHE A 136 -0.42 13.71 -1.82
N ASP A 137 -0.20 15.02 -1.92
CA ASP A 137 0.82 15.62 -2.76
C ASP A 137 1.16 17.04 -2.25
N ASP A 138 2.41 17.47 -2.35
CA ASP A 138 2.82 18.85 -2.04
C ASP A 138 2.49 19.81 -3.17
N MET A 139 2.37 19.31 -4.40
CA MET A 139 2.05 20.08 -5.60
C MET A 139 0.59 19.92 -6.01
N VAL A 140 0.10 20.87 -6.83
CA VAL A 140 -1.23 20.80 -7.40
C VAL A 140 -1.17 20.20 -8.82
N HIS A 141 -1.88 19.10 -9.03
CA HIS A 141 -2.01 18.41 -10.30
C HIS A 141 -3.44 18.47 -10.87
N VAL A 142 -3.62 18.02 -12.12
CA VAL A 142 -4.93 17.90 -12.79
C VAL A 142 -5.87 17.06 -11.94
N LEU A 143 -5.36 16.03 -11.29
CA LEU A 143 -6.08 15.15 -10.37
C LEU A 143 -6.89 15.90 -9.29
N LYS A 144 -6.44 17.10 -8.86
CA LYS A 144 -7.19 17.93 -7.90
C LYS A 144 -8.57 18.32 -8.41
N SER A 145 -8.73 18.56 -9.72
CA SER A 145 -10.01 18.88 -10.33
C SER A 145 -10.90 17.66 -10.63
N GLU A 146 -10.31 16.46 -10.58
CA GLU A 146 -10.98 15.18 -10.84
C GLU A 146 -11.51 14.51 -9.57
N LEU A 147 -11.11 15.00 -8.38
CA LEU A 147 -11.51 14.50 -7.09
C LEU A 147 -12.44 15.48 -6.34
N PRO A 148 -13.25 15.01 -5.38
CA PRO A 148 -13.90 15.91 -4.42
C PRO A 148 -12.87 16.80 -3.70
N ALA A 149 -13.25 18.03 -3.37
CA ALA A 149 -12.33 19.05 -2.87
C ALA A 149 -11.56 18.65 -1.59
N ASP A 150 -12.19 17.83 -0.75
CA ASP A 150 -11.62 17.34 0.51
C ASP A 150 -10.85 15.99 0.37
N HIS A 151 -10.80 15.45 -0.85
CA HIS A 151 -10.08 14.21 -1.16
C HIS A 151 -8.67 14.47 -1.70
N TYR A 152 -8.36 15.70 -2.13
CA TYR A 152 -7.00 16.09 -2.48
C TYR A 152 -6.33 16.77 -1.28
N ILE A 153 -5.46 16.04 -0.62
CA ILE A 153 -4.77 16.50 0.59
C ILE A 153 -3.43 17.12 0.16
N GLN A 154 -3.42 18.44 0.03
CA GLN A 154 -2.19 19.15 -0.29
C GLN A 154 -1.33 19.28 0.97
N ILE A 155 -0.08 18.84 0.89
CA ILE A 155 0.90 18.93 1.97
C ILE A 155 1.42 20.37 2.04
N LEU A 156 1.14 21.06 3.14
CA LEU A 156 1.45 22.47 3.32
C LEU A 156 2.07 22.73 4.73
N PRO A 157 3.25 23.32 4.81
CA PRO A 157 4.16 23.51 3.67
C PRO A 157 4.65 22.17 3.12
N PRO A 158 5.25 22.12 1.92
CA PRO A 158 5.90 20.92 1.42
C PRO A 158 6.85 20.36 2.47
N PHE A 159 6.84 19.05 2.68
CA PHE A 159 7.64 18.44 3.75
C PHE A 159 9.11 18.72 3.49
N PRO A 160 9.82 19.38 4.42
CA PRO A 160 11.09 19.99 4.12
C PRO A 160 12.18 18.97 3.84
N GLY A 161 12.99 19.31 2.84
CA GLY A 161 14.20 18.61 2.47
C GLY A 161 15.42 19.04 3.28
N LYS A 162 16.47 19.39 2.55
CA LYS A 162 17.82 19.70 3.03
C LYS A 162 17.85 20.74 4.17
N ASP A 163 16.97 21.74 4.12
CA ASP A 163 17.00 22.86 5.06
C ASP A 163 16.75 22.46 6.52
N LEU A 164 16.02 21.37 6.77
CA LEU A 164 15.85 20.84 8.13
C LEU A 164 17.11 20.22 8.72
N TYR A 165 18.00 19.68 7.87
CA TYR A 165 19.30 19.17 8.33
C TYR A 165 20.27 20.30 8.61
N GLU A 166 20.21 21.38 7.81
CA GLU A 166 21.09 22.55 7.92
C GLU A 166 20.58 23.56 8.95
N ASN A 167 19.26 23.59 9.21
CA ASN A 167 18.66 24.53 10.14
C ASN A 167 17.52 23.88 10.95
N PRO A 168 17.83 23.23 12.09
CA PRO A 168 16.81 22.56 12.92
C PRO A 168 15.78 23.54 13.54
N ASP A 169 16.01 24.84 13.46
CA ASP A 169 15.07 25.86 13.96
C ASP A 169 13.87 26.07 13.02
N LEU A 170 13.93 25.59 11.76
CA LEU A 170 12.78 25.58 10.84
C LEU A 170 11.66 24.61 11.25
N LYS A 171 11.78 23.93 12.39
CA LYS A 171 10.72 23.10 12.98
C LYS A 171 9.44 23.85 13.37
N GLY A 172 9.42 25.16 13.15
CA GLY A 172 8.34 26.05 13.60
C GLY A 172 7.29 26.41 12.56
N GLU A 173 7.39 25.97 11.31
CA GLU A 173 6.30 26.17 10.36
C GLU A 173 5.11 25.30 10.75
N SER A 174 3.96 25.94 10.99
CA SER A 174 2.73 25.24 11.33
C SER A 174 2.31 24.36 10.16
N ASP A 175 2.08 23.08 10.42
CA ASP A 175 1.51 22.15 9.43
C ASP A 175 0.07 22.61 9.09
N GLU A 176 -0.10 23.26 7.94
CA GLU A 176 -1.38 23.74 7.41
C GLU A 176 -2.14 22.65 6.62
N THR A 177 -1.56 21.48 6.50
CA THR A 177 -2.17 20.34 5.79
C THR A 177 -3.49 19.93 6.44
N ASN A 178 -4.54 19.81 5.63
CA ASN A 178 -5.84 19.36 6.11
C ASN A 178 -5.89 17.85 6.39
N TRP A 179 -5.11 17.38 7.36
CA TRP A 179 -5.14 15.97 7.79
C TRP A 179 -6.48 15.54 8.38
N GLN A 180 -7.30 16.49 8.84
CA GLN A 180 -8.57 16.18 9.50
C GLN A 180 -9.57 15.50 8.55
N SER A 181 -9.56 15.85 7.26
CA SER A 181 -10.40 15.22 6.25
C SER A 181 -10.20 13.70 6.24
N ILE A 182 -8.98 13.24 5.98
CA ILE A 182 -8.69 11.81 5.92
C ILE A 182 -8.85 11.11 7.28
N LEU A 183 -8.45 11.75 8.37
CA LEU A 183 -8.60 11.17 9.72
C LEU A 183 -10.07 10.95 10.06
N THR A 184 -10.96 11.86 9.62
CA THR A 184 -12.40 11.71 9.76
C THR A 184 -12.92 10.55 8.91
N ALA A 185 -12.52 10.49 7.63
CA ALA A 185 -12.92 9.41 6.74
C ALA A 185 -12.50 8.02 7.26
N LEU A 186 -11.27 7.90 7.77
CA LEU A 186 -10.77 6.64 8.35
C LEU A 186 -11.54 6.20 9.62
N ARG A 187 -12.14 7.14 10.36
CA ARG A 187 -12.89 6.86 11.59
C ARG A 187 -14.37 6.58 11.34
N GLN A 188 -14.99 7.27 10.39
CA GLN A 188 -16.46 7.27 10.21
C GLN A 188 -16.98 6.12 9.36
N LEU A 189 -16.20 5.48 8.55
CA LEU A 189 -16.67 4.34 7.76
C LEU A 189 -17.05 3.19 8.69
N PRO A 190 -18.29 2.67 8.58
CA PRO A 190 -18.70 1.53 9.36
C PRO A 190 -17.73 0.36 9.06
N SER A 191 -17.27 -0.28 10.14
CA SER A 191 -16.54 -1.54 9.98
C SER A 191 -17.45 -2.48 9.19
N GLN A 192 -17.04 -2.89 7.99
CA GLN A 192 -17.79 -3.91 7.27
C GLN A 192 -17.89 -5.13 8.18
N PRO A 193 -19.07 -5.71 8.35
CA PRO A 193 -19.19 -6.93 9.11
C PRO A 193 -18.20 -7.93 8.48
N SER A 194 -17.22 -8.35 9.27
CA SER A 194 -16.27 -9.38 8.86
C SER A 194 -17.14 -10.47 8.21
N LYS A 195 -16.87 -10.77 6.92
CA LYS A 195 -17.59 -11.86 6.22
C LYS A 195 -17.42 -13.07 7.11
N GLY A 196 -18.43 -13.30 7.97
CA GLY A 196 -18.43 -14.36 8.96
C GLY A 196 -17.98 -15.62 8.28
N GLY A 197 -16.85 -16.18 8.71
CA GLY A 197 -16.26 -17.34 8.09
C GLY A 197 -17.38 -18.33 7.83
N ARG A 198 -17.70 -18.59 6.58
CA ARG A 198 -18.58 -19.67 6.20
C ARG A 198 -18.03 -20.89 6.94
N ARG A 199 -18.61 -21.21 8.09
CA ARG A 199 -18.38 -22.49 8.74
C ARG A 199 -18.68 -23.52 7.65
N ILE A 200 -17.64 -23.98 6.98
CA ILE A 200 -17.71 -25.13 6.11
C ILE A 200 -18.22 -26.24 7.03
N ARG A 201 -19.54 -26.48 7.01
CA ARG A 201 -20.13 -27.65 7.64
C ARG A 201 -19.44 -28.84 6.97
N ARG A 202 -18.45 -29.39 7.64
CA ARG A 202 -17.83 -30.65 7.22
C ARG A 202 -18.98 -31.66 7.07
N PRO A 203 -19.18 -32.26 5.90
CA PRO A 203 -20.20 -33.29 5.75
C PRO A 203 -19.91 -34.38 6.76
N ALA A 204 -20.93 -34.74 7.53
CA ALA A 204 -20.84 -35.80 8.52
C ALA A 204 -20.31 -37.06 7.83
N LYS A 205 -19.17 -37.58 8.27
CA LYS A 205 -18.63 -38.87 7.78
C LYS A 205 -19.64 -39.94 8.06
N LYS A 206 -20.39 -40.37 7.00
CA LYS A 206 -21.18 -41.57 7.04
C LYS A 206 -20.23 -42.72 7.33
N SER A 207 -20.33 -43.26 8.54
CA SER A 207 -19.66 -44.49 8.98
C SER A 207 -20.13 -45.65 8.07
N ARG A 208 -19.32 -46.01 7.09
CA ARG A 208 -19.50 -47.25 6.33
C ARG A 208 -19.09 -48.41 7.21
N ARG A 209 -20.08 -49.09 7.84
CA ARG A 209 -19.90 -50.43 8.41
C ARG A 209 -19.34 -51.35 7.33
N ARG A 210 -18.10 -51.71 7.41
CA ARG A 210 -17.45 -52.75 6.60
C ARG A 210 -17.98 -54.10 7.09
N HIS A 211 -18.83 -54.76 6.31
CA HIS A 211 -19.10 -56.19 6.41
C HIS A 211 -17.82 -56.95 6.06
N LYS A 212 -17.21 -57.60 7.06
CA LYS A 212 -16.17 -58.60 6.87
C LYS A 212 -16.79 -59.86 6.24
N LYS A 213 -16.63 -60.05 4.93
CA LYS A 213 -16.77 -61.34 4.31
C LYS A 213 -15.51 -62.16 4.60
N ARG A 214 -15.71 -63.25 5.35
CA ARG A 214 -14.74 -64.31 5.53
C ARG A 214 -14.63 -65.08 4.23
N THR A 215 -13.50 -65.05 3.54
CA THR A 215 -13.18 -65.97 2.47
C THR A 215 -12.26 -67.06 2.99
N ARG A 216 -12.74 -68.29 2.90
CA ARG A 216 -12.02 -69.53 3.24
C ARG A 216 -10.86 -69.71 2.26
N TYR A 217 -9.68 -69.95 2.79
CA TYR A 217 -8.54 -70.49 2.05
C TYR A 217 -8.74 -71.98 1.80
N SER A 218 -8.74 -72.39 0.54
CA SER A 218 -8.47 -73.77 0.16
C SER A 218 -6.99 -73.88 -0.27
N ARG A 219 -6.29 -74.77 0.40
CA ARG A 219 -4.96 -75.22 0.06
C ARG A 219 -5.02 -76.04 -1.25
N SER A 220 -4.16 -75.78 -2.19
CA SER A 220 -3.77 -76.76 -3.22
C SER A 220 -2.24 -76.72 -3.33
N THR A 221 -1.67 -77.86 -2.96
CA THR A 221 -0.31 -78.33 -3.19
C THR A 221 -0.16 -78.74 -4.66
N ARG A 222 0.98 -78.44 -5.30
CA ARG A 222 1.68 -79.26 -6.32
C ARG A 222 3.01 -78.58 -6.61
N ASP A 223 4.00 -79.23 -6.22
CA ASP A 223 5.11 -80.01 -6.81
C ASP A 223 5.51 -79.61 -8.25
N GLY A 224 6.84 -79.58 -8.46
CA GLY A 224 7.51 -79.95 -9.70
C GLY A 224 8.64 -79.01 -10.12
N SER A 225 9.84 -79.33 -9.66
CA SER A 225 11.07 -79.62 -10.44
C SER A 225 11.24 -78.99 -11.83
N ILE A 226 12.20 -78.23 -12.12
CA ILE A 226 13.58 -78.52 -12.64
C ILE A 226 14.34 -77.19 -12.62
#